data_a15fcb902e47fc73f570cba700f4b617
#
_entry.id   a15fcb902e47fc73f570cba700f4b617
#
_cell.length_a   1.000
_cell.length_b   1.000
_cell.length_c   1.000
_cell.angle_alpha   90.00
_cell.angle_beta   90.00
_cell.angle_gamma   90.00
#
_symmetry.space_group_name_H-M   'P 1'
#
loop_
_entity.id
_entity.type
_entity.pdbx_description
1 polymer ?
#
loop_
_entity_poly.entity_id
_entity_poly.type
_entity_poly.pdbx_seq_one_letter_code
_entity_poly.pdbx_strand_id
1 'polypeptide(L)'
;MVRLGELVVILDLHRQGLSLSAIARQTGLDRKTVRRYVERGLEPPAYQPRPTQASKVTPFGTYLRARVAAYPELTASRLHRELRDLGFGGGYTAVKVFVRGIRPGASAGFEVRFETPPGRQAQVDFAHFRTVFTDEPGVERVVWLFSLVLGHSRMLWGRFVAQQDMQTVLRCHAAAFEALGGAPAEILYDRMKTVVDREAPQDGPEAGHIVYNRTLVEFARHHGYLPKACKAYRAKTKGKVERPFRYIREDFFLGRSFR
;
A
#
# COMPACT_ATOMS: atom_id res chain seq x y z
N MET A 1 24.74 26.49 20.20
CA MET A 1 25.83 26.06 19.29
C MET A 1 26.54 27.31 18.81
N VAL A 2 27.86 27.40 18.96
CA VAL A 2 28.66 28.57 18.52
C VAL A 2 28.68 28.57 16.98
N ARG A 3 28.34 29.70 16.34
CA ARG A 3 28.36 29.86 14.89
C ARG A 3 29.78 30.11 14.41
N LEU A 4 30.03 29.85 13.12
CA LEU A 4 31.38 30.03 12.55
C LEU A 4 31.92 31.44 12.76
N GLY A 5 31.07 32.51 12.62
CA GLY A 5 31.45 33.88 12.89
C GLY A 5 31.87 34.10 14.33
N GLU A 6 31.15 33.54 15.31
CA GLU A 6 31.53 33.64 16.73
C GLU A 6 32.84 32.91 17.01
N LEU A 7 33.09 31.79 16.34
CA LEU A 7 34.35 31.07 16.44
C LEU A 7 35.54 31.89 15.94
N VAL A 8 35.38 32.58 14.81
CA VAL A 8 36.41 33.49 14.28
C VAL A 8 36.73 34.59 15.29
N VAL A 9 35.70 35.20 15.87
CA VAL A 9 35.87 36.24 16.92
C VAL A 9 36.62 35.70 18.15
N ILE A 10 36.29 34.51 18.65
CA ILE A 10 36.97 33.89 19.78
C ILE A 10 38.46 33.69 19.47
N LEU A 11 38.80 33.18 18.30
CA LEU A 11 40.16 32.93 17.89
C LEU A 11 40.96 34.22 17.66
N ASP A 12 40.32 35.24 17.12
CA ASP A 12 40.96 36.55 16.90
C ASP A 12 41.27 37.24 18.22
N LEU A 13 40.33 37.31 19.16
CA LEU A 13 40.54 37.83 20.51
C LEU A 13 41.63 37.07 21.27
N HIS A 14 41.73 35.76 21.06
CA HIS A 14 42.81 34.96 21.67
C HIS A 14 44.17 35.32 21.04
N ARG A 15 44.25 35.53 19.73
CA ARG A 15 45.47 35.96 19.02
C ARG A 15 45.93 37.34 19.47
N GLN A 16 44.98 38.21 19.82
CA GLN A 16 45.26 39.55 20.39
C GLN A 16 45.74 39.47 21.82
N GLY A 17 45.89 38.31 22.41
CA GLY A 17 46.45 38.08 23.76
C GLY A 17 45.44 38.18 24.91
N LEU A 18 44.12 38.21 24.62
CA LEU A 18 43.11 38.23 25.68
C LEU A 18 43.06 36.87 26.41
N SER A 19 42.89 36.95 27.72
CA SER A 19 42.70 35.75 28.55
C SER A 19 41.36 35.05 28.21
N LEU A 20 41.27 33.72 28.42
CA LEU A 20 40.02 32.97 28.20
C LEU A 20 38.83 33.55 29.01
N SER A 21 39.10 34.12 30.18
CA SER A 21 38.08 34.75 31.03
C SER A 21 37.62 36.07 30.48
N ALA A 22 38.52 36.85 29.85
CA ALA A 22 38.16 38.12 29.17
C ALA A 22 37.34 37.84 27.92
N ILE A 23 37.74 36.86 27.12
CA ILE A 23 37.00 36.40 25.92
C ILE A 23 35.60 35.91 26.31
N ALA A 24 35.50 35.11 27.37
CA ALA A 24 34.20 34.61 27.88
C ALA A 24 33.25 35.76 28.26
N ARG A 25 33.75 36.81 28.94
CA ARG A 25 32.96 37.97 29.30
C ARG A 25 32.52 38.77 28.07
N GLN A 26 33.40 38.94 27.12
CA GLN A 26 33.14 39.74 25.93
C GLN A 26 32.19 39.05 24.95
N THR A 27 32.26 37.73 24.82
CA THR A 27 31.42 36.92 23.89
C THR A 27 30.13 36.41 24.54
N GLY A 28 29.98 36.51 25.89
CA GLY A 28 28.83 35.97 26.60
C GLY A 28 28.83 34.42 26.69
N LEU A 29 29.93 33.79 26.33
CA LEU A 29 30.04 32.32 26.32
C LEU A 29 30.71 31.81 27.59
N ASP A 30 30.37 30.56 28.00
CA ASP A 30 31.02 29.92 29.11
C ASP A 30 32.54 29.71 28.86
N ARG A 31 33.38 29.90 29.87
CA ARG A 31 34.82 29.76 29.77
C ARG A 31 35.30 28.40 29.29
N LYS A 32 34.59 27.29 29.65
CA LYS A 32 34.91 25.97 29.16
C LYS A 32 34.65 25.84 27.67
N THR A 33 33.59 26.51 27.18
CA THR A 33 33.26 26.59 25.75
C THR A 33 34.33 27.35 24.99
N VAL A 34 34.76 28.52 25.49
CA VAL A 34 35.86 29.31 24.89
C VAL A 34 37.15 28.49 24.81
N ARG A 35 37.56 27.84 25.92
CA ARG A 35 38.75 26.98 25.95
C ARG A 35 38.67 25.89 24.87
N ARG A 36 37.59 25.19 24.82
CA ARG A 36 37.38 24.10 23.83
C ARG A 36 37.54 24.55 22.41
N TYR A 37 37.07 25.74 22.07
CA TYR A 37 37.19 26.28 20.69
C TYR A 37 38.56 26.86 20.39
N VAL A 38 39.24 27.42 21.37
CA VAL A 38 40.63 27.84 21.22
C VAL A 38 41.56 26.64 20.99
N GLU A 39 41.35 25.52 21.73
CA GLU A 39 42.09 24.26 21.56
C GLU A 39 41.83 23.58 20.24
N ARG A 40 40.58 23.65 19.71
CA ARG A 40 40.18 23.03 18.42
C ARG A 40 40.53 23.86 17.20
N GLY A 41 40.72 25.15 17.34
CA GLY A 41 40.97 26.02 16.22
C GLY A 41 39.74 26.27 15.32
N LEU A 42 39.98 26.44 14.01
CA LEU A 42 38.94 26.72 13.01
C LEU A 42 38.13 25.51 12.55
N GLU A 43 38.28 24.35 13.21
CA GLU A 43 37.46 23.18 12.85
C GLU A 43 35.99 23.43 13.16
N PRO A 44 35.09 23.28 12.18
CA PRO A 44 33.66 23.44 12.43
C PRO A 44 33.22 22.38 13.46
N PRO A 45 32.26 22.74 14.36
CA PRO A 45 31.76 21.78 15.36
C PRO A 45 31.06 20.61 14.67
N ALA A 46 31.75 19.49 14.56
CA ALA A 46 31.17 18.27 14.04
C ALA A 46 30.45 17.53 15.18
N TYR A 47 29.16 17.24 14.97
CA TYR A 47 28.45 16.30 15.83
C TYR A 47 29.04 14.90 15.63
N GLN A 48 29.46 14.29 16.71
CA GLN A 48 29.76 12.87 16.65
C GLN A 48 28.50 12.10 16.28
N PRO A 49 28.56 11.15 15.31
CA PRO A 49 27.42 10.32 14.99
C PRO A 49 26.95 9.60 16.26
N ARG A 50 25.64 9.70 16.52
CA ARG A 50 25.05 9.03 17.68
C ARG A 50 25.30 7.52 17.54
N PRO A 51 25.77 6.83 18.58
CA PRO A 51 25.93 5.38 18.49
C PRO A 51 24.61 4.74 18.07
N THR A 52 24.66 3.87 17.08
CA THR A 52 23.47 3.22 16.52
C THR A 52 22.90 2.28 17.61
N GLN A 53 21.76 2.65 18.18
CA GLN A 53 21.05 1.75 19.10
C GLN A 53 20.57 0.52 18.34
N ALA A 54 20.75 -0.64 18.92
CA ALA A 54 20.24 -1.89 18.38
C ALA A 54 18.71 -1.78 18.19
N SER A 55 18.26 -1.98 16.98
CA SER A 55 16.83 -1.93 16.68
C SER A 55 16.10 -3.11 17.32
N LYS A 56 14.90 -2.86 17.89
CA LYS A 56 14.02 -3.93 18.41
C LYS A 56 13.71 -5.03 17.37
N VAL A 57 13.89 -4.72 16.07
CA VAL A 57 13.70 -5.67 14.95
C VAL A 57 14.90 -6.63 14.80
N THR A 58 16.06 -6.27 15.31
CA THR A 58 17.31 -7.05 15.12
C THR A 58 17.17 -8.54 15.48
N PRO A 59 16.53 -8.93 16.61
CA PRO A 59 16.34 -10.35 16.96
C PRO A 59 15.50 -11.12 15.92
N PHE A 60 14.60 -10.44 15.23
CA PHE A 60 13.71 -11.02 14.22
C PHE A 60 14.29 -10.93 12.80
N GLY A 61 15.53 -10.45 12.65
CA GLY A 61 16.15 -10.20 11.35
C GLY A 61 16.27 -11.45 10.47
N THR A 62 16.61 -12.59 11.07
CA THR A 62 16.71 -13.88 10.35
C THR A 62 15.34 -14.31 9.81
N TYR A 63 14.31 -14.24 10.64
CA TYR A 63 12.92 -14.53 10.22
C TYR A 63 12.50 -13.64 9.06
N LEU A 64 12.69 -12.32 9.18
CA LEU A 64 12.30 -11.37 8.12
C LEU A 64 13.05 -11.61 6.81
N ARG A 65 14.35 -11.91 6.85
CA ARG A 65 15.11 -12.26 5.64
C ARG A 65 14.59 -13.52 4.98
N ALA A 66 14.33 -14.57 5.76
CA ALA A 66 13.76 -15.82 5.23
C ALA A 66 12.38 -15.60 4.60
N ARG A 67 11.50 -14.82 5.27
CA ARG A 67 10.15 -14.51 4.74
C ARG A 67 10.21 -13.69 3.46
N VAL A 68 11.07 -12.66 3.41
CA VAL A 68 11.24 -11.82 2.21
C VAL A 68 11.91 -12.58 1.08
N ALA A 69 12.83 -13.50 1.37
CA ALA A 69 13.46 -14.36 0.35
C ALA A 69 12.45 -15.35 -0.25
N ALA A 70 11.60 -15.98 0.59
CA ALA A 70 10.56 -16.89 0.12
C ALA A 70 9.41 -16.18 -0.58
N TYR A 71 9.06 -14.98 -0.12
CA TYR A 71 7.92 -14.19 -0.63
C TYR A 71 8.32 -12.71 -0.74
N PRO A 72 9.02 -12.30 -1.80
CA PRO A 72 9.56 -10.93 -1.95
C PRO A 72 8.49 -9.82 -1.91
N GLU A 73 7.25 -10.15 -2.28
CA GLU A 73 6.14 -9.21 -2.39
C GLU A 73 5.32 -9.03 -1.08
N LEU A 74 5.63 -9.80 0.00
CA LEU A 74 4.94 -9.62 1.29
C LEU A 74 5.01 -8.18 1.76
N THR A 75 3.88 -7.59 2.14
CA THR A 75 3.86 -6.20 2.62
C THR A 75 4.54 -6.07 3.99
N ALA A 76 5.15 -4.90 4.25
CA ALA A 76 5.73 -4.63 5.57
C ALA A 76 4.66 -4.65 6.68
N SER A 77 3.40 -4.34 6.35
CA SER A 77 2.25 -4.43 7.25
C SER A 77 1.97 -5.87 7.64
N ARG A 78 1.98 -6.78 6.67
CA ARG A 78 1.81 -8.21 6.92
C ARG A 78 2.95 -8.75 7.80
N LEU A 79 4.19 -8.45 7.45
CA LEU A 79 5.36 -8.86 8.23
C LEU A 79 5.33 -8.31 9.67
N HIS A 80 4.84 -7.08 9.87
CA HIS A 80 4.67 -6.52 11.22
C HIS A 80 3.64 -7.30 12.03
N ARG A 81 2.51 -7.73 11.43
CA ARG A 81 1.52 -8.58 12.12
C ARG A 81 2.12 -9.93 12.51
N GLU A 82 2.81 -10.60 11.58
CA GLU A 82 3.51 -11.86 11.86
C GLU A 82 4.53 -11.72 13.02
N LEU A 83 5.29 -10.62 13.05
CA LEU A 83 6.20 -10.35 14.14
C LEU A 83 5.49 -10.11 15.49
N ARG A 84 4.32 -9.46 15.47
CA ARG A 84 3.53 -9.29 16.70
C ARG A 84 3.07 -10.63 17.26
N ASP A 85 2.65 -11.55 16.39
CA ASP A 85 2.27 -12.91 16.78
C ASP A 85 3.47 -13.68 17.37
N LEU A 86 4.69 -13.33 16.96
CA LEU A 86 5.96 -13.85 17.51
C LEU A 86 6.49 -13.05 18.72
N GLY A 87 5.71 -12.14 19.30
CA GLY A 87 6.06 -11.38 20.49
C GLY A 87 6.82 -10.07 20.24
N PHE A 88 6.84 -9.55 19.02
CA PHE A 88 7.47 -8.26 18.72
C PHE A 88 6.72 -7.08 19.33
N GLY A 89 7.32 -6.39 20.32
CA GLY A 89 6.76 -5.20 20.96
C GLY A 89 7.17 -3.85 20.33
N GLY A 90 7.66 -3.84 19.08
CA GLY A 90 8.08 -2.63 18.38
C GLY A 90 7.03 -2.08 17.43
N GLY A 91 7.26 -0.84 16.94
CA GLY A 91 6.35 -0.19 15.98
C GLY A 91 6.57 -0.61 14.53
N TYR A 92 5.53 -0.44 13.73
CA TYR A 92 5.52 -0.70 12.28
C TYR A 92 6.67 -0.05 11.51
N THR A 93 7.04 1.20 11.87
CA THR A 93 8.11 1.95 11.20
C THR A 93 9.46 1.22 11.26
N ALA A 94 9.78 0.59 12.39
CA ALA A 94 11.02 -0.16 12.55
C ALA A 94 11.08 -1.36 11.58
N VAL A 95 9.97 -2.09 11.45
CA VAL A 95 9.85 -3.21 10.49
C VAL A 95 9.92 -2.71 9.05
N LYS A 96 9.21 -1.63 8.71
CA LYS A 96 9.22 -1.03 7.38
C LYS A 96 10.63 -0.62 6.93
N VAL A 97 11.39 0.04 7.81
CA VAL A 97 12.77 0.47 7.53
C VAL A 97 13.68 -0.75 7.32
N PHE A 98 13.60 -1.75 8.19
CA PHE A 98 14.37 -2.99 8.07
C PHE A 98 14.08 -3.72 6.76
N VAL A 99 12.79 -3.94 6.45
CA VAL A 99 12.34 -4.62 5.23
C VAL A 99 12.76 -3.87 3.97
N ARG A 100 12.72 -2.53 3.98
CA ARG A 100 13.22 -1.70 2.88
C ARG A 100 14.71 -1.93 2.60
N GLY A 101 15.51 -2.13 3.64
CA GLY A 101 16.96 -2.39 3.51
C GLY A 101 17.32 -3.76 2.94
N ILE A 102 16.41 -4.76 3.06
CA ILE A 102 16.65 -6.13 2.57
C ILE A 102 15.97 -6.45 1.24
N ARG A 103 15.13 -5.53 0.71
CA ARG A 103 14.48 -5.68 -0.60
C ARG A 103 15.28 -5.02 -1.72
N PRO A 104 15.36 -5.65 -2.90
CA PRO A 104 15.82 -4.94 -4.09
C PRO A 104 14.85 -3.79 -4.42
N GLY A 105 15.39 -2.66 -4.87
CA GLY A 105 14.60 -1.45 -5.14
C GLY A 105 13.55 -1.67 -6.24
N ALA A 106 12.30 -1.27 -5.96
CA ALA A 106 11.22 -1.28 -6.95
C ALA A 106 11.13 0.10 -7.64
N SER A 107 10.95 0.12 -8.96
CA SER A 107 10.69 1.35 -9.71
C SER A 107 9.24 1.82 -9.50
N ALA A 108 9.05 3.14 -9.31
CA ALA A 108 7.73 3.73 -9.17
C ALA A 108 7.08 3.96 -10.55
N GLY A 109 5.87 3.41 -10.76
CA GLY A 109 5.04 3.70 -11.93
C GLY A 109 4.12 4.92 -11.71
N PHE A 110 3.80 5.64 -12.79
CA PHE A 110 2.87 6.76 -12.78
C PHE A 110 1.42 6.28 -13.02
N GLU A 111 0.45 6.72 -12.20
CA GLU A 111 -0.95 6.32 -12.26
C GLU A 111 -1.88 7.54 -12.29
N VAL A 112 -2.76 7.58 -13.29
CA VAL A 112 -3.82 8.60 -13.40
C VAL A 112 -5.05 8.14 -12.63
N ARG A 113 -5.51 8.93 -11.65
CA ARG A 113 -6.69 8.62 -10.83
C ARG A 113 -7.93 9.34 -11.35
N PHE A 114 -9.02 8.60 -11.45
CA PHE A 114 -10.35 9.16 -11.72
C PHE A 114 -11.15 9.18 -10.42
N GLU A 115 -11.63 10.36 -10.02
CA GLU A 115 -12.50 10.50 -8.86
C GLU A 115 -13.97 10.44 -9.30
N THR A 116 -14.79 9.79 -8.48
CA THR A 116 -16.26 9.73 -8.66
C THR A 116 -16.95 10.20 -7.38
N PRO A 117 -18.09 10.92 -7.46
CA PRO A 117 -18.85 11.31 -6.29
C PRO A 117 -19.25 10.11 -5.41
N PRO A 118 -19.50 10.33 -4.09
CA PRO A 118 -20.02 9.28 -3.20
C PRO A 118 -21.29 8.64 -3.75
N GLY A 119 -21.42 7.32 -3.58
CA GLY A 119 -22.59 6.55 -4.04
C GLY A 119 -22.76 6.43 -5.56
N ARG A 120 -21.95 7.12 -6.36
CA ARG A 120 -22.15 7.18 -7.81
C ARG A 120 -21.75 5.88 -8.51
N GLN A 121 -20.57 5.34 -8.20
CA GLN A 121 -20.03 4.22 -8.97
C GLN A 121 -19.31 3.21 -8.09
N ALA A 122 -19.47 1.93 -8.42
CA ALA A 122 -18.57 0.86 -8.00
C ALA A 122 -17.99 0.13 -9.21
N GLN A 123 -16.93 -0.63 -8.98
CA GLN A 123 -16.32 -1.53 -9.96
C GLN A 123 -16.35 -2.95 -9.43
N VAL A 124 -16.80 -3.88 -10.27
CA VAL A 124 -16.79 -5.32 -9.98
C VAL A 124 -15.76 -6.00 -10.86
N ASP A 125 -14.98 -6.85 -10.23
CA ASP A 125 -13.99 -7.67 -10.93
C ASP A 125 -13.77 -9.01 -10.23
N PHE A 126 -13.21 -9.97 -10.97
CA PHE A 126 -12.75 -11.24 -10.46
C PHE A 126 -11.25 -11.39 -10.62
N ALA A 127 -10.60 -11.83 -9.55
CA ALA A 127 -9.23 -12.32 -9.63
C ALA A 127 -9.20 -13.80 -9.30
N HIS A 128 -8.35 -14.57 -10.00
CA HIS A 128 -8.12 -15.96 -9.69
C HIS A 128 -6.87 -16.15 -8.83
N PHE A 129 -6.92 -17.14 -7.95
CA PHE A 129 -5.82 -17.54 -7.10
C PHE A 129 -5.68 -19.07 -7.19
N ARG A 130 -4.45 -19.55 -7.15
CA ARG A 130 -4.16 -20.98 -7.05
C ARG A 130 -3.66 -21.28 -5.67
N THR A 131 -4.20 -22.31 -5.05
CA THR A 131 -3.83 -22.72 -3.71
C THR A 131 -3.96 -24.24 -3.54
N VAL A 132 -3.21 -24.76 -2.59
CA VAL A 132 -3.39 -26.13 -2.09
C VAL A 132 -4.00 -26.00 -0.70
N PHE A 133 -5.15 -26.62 -0.48
CA PHE A 133 -5.78 -26.66 0.83
C PHE A 133 -5.07 -27.68 1.72
N THR A 134 -5.00 -27.42 3.02
CA THR A 134 -4.29 -28.29 3.98
C THR A 134 -4.97 -29.64 4.16
N ASP A 135 -6.27 -29.72 3.91
CA ASP A 135 -7.09 -30.94 3.94
C ASP A 135 -7.10 -31.70 2.61
N GLU A 136 -6.58 -31.09 1.52
CA GLU A 136 -6.39 -31.75 0.21
C GLU A 136 -4.92 -31.60 -0.25
N PRO A 137 -3.93 -32.20 0.43
CA PRO A 137 -2.53 -32.02 0.11
C PRO A 137 -2.19 -32.52 -1.30
N GLY A 138 -1.44 -31.72 -2.06
CA GLY A 138 -1.03 -32.04 -3.43
C GLY A 138 -2.06 -31.73 -4.51
N VAL A 139 -3.28 -31.28 -4.17
CA VAL A 139 -4.30 -30.88 -5.13
C VAL A 139 -4.31 -29.35 -5.26
N GLU A 140 -3.87 -28.83 -6.41
CA GLU A 140 -3.98 -27.40 -6.69
C GLU A 140 -5.43 -27.05 -7.08
N ARG A 141 -6.02 -26.11 -6.36
CA ARG A 141 -7.36 -25.59 -6.61
C ARG A 141 -7.29 -24.14 -7.10
N VAL A 142 -8.17 -23.80 -8.04
CA VAL A 142 -8.41 -22.41 -8.44
C VAL A 142 -9.58 -21.88 -7.65
N VAL A 143 -9.36 -20.78 -6.91
CA VAL A 143 -10.41 -20.02 -6.24
C VAL A 143 -10.50 -18.64 -6.84
N TRP A 144 -11.71 -18.10 -6.92
CA TRP A 144 -11.97 -16.80 -7.49
C TRP A 144 -12.29 -15.81 -6.38
N LEU A 145 -11.70 -14.64 -6.44
CA LEU A 145 -12.08 -13.54 -5.58
C LEU A 145 -13.05 -12.63 -6.34
N PHE A 146 -14.32 -12.66 -5.97
CA PHE A 146 -15.25 -11.58 -6.34
C PHE A 146 -14.90 -10.33 -5.54
N SER A 147 -14.79 -9.19 -6.18
CA SER A 147 -14.56 -7.91 -5.52
C SER A 147 -15.50 -6.83 -6.03
N LEU A 148 -16.03 -6.02 -5.12
CA LEU A 148 -16.76 -4.80 -5.39
C LEU A 148 -16.06 -3.64 -4.68
N VAL A 149 -15.57 -2.67 -5.48
CA VAL A 149 -14.81 -1.51 -4.98
C VAL A 149 -15.58 -0.24 -5.24
N LEU A 150 -15.88 0.51 -4.18
CA LEU A 150 -16.55 1.80 -4.29
C LEU A 150 -15.63 2.84 -4.95
N GLY A 151 -16.15 3.57 -5.92
CA GLY A 151 -15.38 4.49 -6.74
C GLY A 151 -14.83 5.72 -5.97
N HIS A 152 -15.50 6.17 -4.92
CA HIS A 152 -15.12 7.31 -4.09
C HIS A 152 -14.22 6.89 -2.91
N SER A 153 -14.76 6.13 -1.98
CA SER A 153 -14.07 5.74 -0.74
C SER A 153 -12.96 4.71 -0.94
N ARG A 154 -12.95 4.02 -2.08
CA ARG A 154 -12.08 2.86 -2.34
C ARG A 154 -12.34 1.68 -1.40
N MET A 155 -13.45 1.71 -0.68
CA MET A 155 -13.84 0.61 0.16
C MET A 155 -14.06 -0.64 -0.69
N LEU A 156 -13.42 -1.72 -0.29
CA LEU A 156 -13.47 -3.02 -0.94
C LEU A 156 -14.35 -3.95 -0.13
N TRP A 157 -15.32 -4.56 -0.78
CA TRP A 157 -15.94 -5.79 -0.33
C TRP A 157 -15.48 -6.94 -1.22
N GLY A 158 -15.14 -8.10 -0.64
CA GLY A 158 -14.66 -9.24 -1.41
C GLY A 158 -15.04 -10.58 -0.76
N ARG A 159 -15.23 -11.58 -1.60
CA ARG A 159 -15.51 -12.97 -1.19
C ARG A 159 -14.81 -13.95 -2.12
N PHE A 160 -14.15 -14.94 -1.55
CA PHE A 160 -13.64 -16.07 -2.32
C PHE A 160 -14.79 -17.03 -2.67
N VAL A 161 -14.82 -17.48 -3.92
CA VAL A 161 -15.84 -18.36 -4.48
C VAL A 161 -15.17 -19.41 -5.37
N ALA A 162 -15.83 -20.56 -5.51
CA ALA A 162 -15.31 -21.65 -6.35
C ALA A 162 -15.63 -21.43 -7.84
N GLN A 163 -16.69 -20.68 -8.16
CA GLN A 163 -17.20 -20.51 -9.51
C GLN A 163 -17.61 -19.06 -9.79
N GLN A 164 -17.69 -18.71 -11.08
CA GLN A 164 -18.11 -17.39 -11.56
C GLN A 164 -19.47 -17.44 -12.28
N ASP A 165 -20.32 -18.41 -11.92
CA ASP A 165 -21.66 -18.51 -12.49
C ASP A 165 -22.57 -17.33 -12.06
N MET A 166 -23.69 -17.16 -12.79
CA MET A 166 -24.64 -16.06 -12.54
C MET A 166 -25.16 -16.06 -11.09
N GLN A 167 -25.51 -17.22 -10.55
CA GLN A 167 -26.04 -17.34 -9.19
C GLN A 167 -25.03 -16.85 -8.17
N THR A 168 -23.76 -17.21 -8.33
CA THR A 168 -22.66 -16.77 -7.47
C THR A 168 -22.45 -15.26 -7.59
N VAL A 169 -22.47 -14.73 -8.81
CA VAL A 169 -22.36 -13.27 -9.07
C VAL A 169 -23.46 -12.51 -8.34
N LEU A 170 -24.73 -12.92 -8.50
CA LEU A 170 -25.87 -12.23 -7.87
C LEU A 170 -25.82 -12.32 -6.34
N ARG A 171 -25.48 -13.49 -5.76
CA ARG A 171 -25.31 -13.67 -4.32
C ARG A 171 -24.19 -12.79 -3.75
N CYS A 172 -23.08 -12.67 -4.47
CA CYS A 172 -21.99 -11.78 -4.06
C CYS A 172 -22.40 -10.31 -4.08
N HIS A 173 -23.16 -9.89 -5.08
CA HIS A 173 -23.70 -8.52 -5.12
C HIS A 173 -24.66 -8.23 -3.95
N ALA A 174 -25.63 -9.11 -3.72
CA ALA A 174 -26.56 -8.94 -2.62
C ALA A 174 -25.84 -8.83 -1.26
N ALA A 175 -24.89 -9.72 -0.99
CA ALA A 175 -24.09 -9.67 0.23
C ALA A 175 -23.19 -8.42 0.32
N ALA A 176 -22.67 -7.94 -0.82
CA ALA A 176 -21.91 -6.70 -0.87
C ALA A 176 -22.78 -5.49 -0.57
N PHE A 177 -23.99 -5.41 -1.15
CA PHE A 177 -24.93 -4.32 -0.90
C PHE A 177 -25.40 -4.28 0.56
N GLU A 178 -25.66 -5.45 1.15
CA GLU A 178 -25.98 -5.56 2.59
C GLU A 178 -24.83 -5.02 3.44
N ALA A 179 -23.60 -5.47 3.18
CA ALA A 179 -22.42 -5.06 3.95
C ALA A 179 -22.05 -3.58 3.78
N LEU A 180 -22.35 -2.99 2.61
CA LEU A 180 -22.05 -1.59 2.29
C LEU A 180 -23.20 -0.63 2.62
N GLY A 181 -24.35 -1.15 3.03
CA GLY A 181 -25.54 -0.37 3.35
C GLY A 181 -26.35 0.08 2.14
N GLY A 182 -26.13 -0.50 0.96
CA GLY A 182 -26.90 -0.21 -0.26
C GLY A 182 -26.12 -0.43 -1.54
N ALA A 183 -26.82 -0.25 -2.69
CA ALA A 183 -26.26 -0.33 -4.02
C ALA A 183 -25.79 1.06 -4.51
N PRO A 184 -24.66 1.18 -5.23
CA PRO A 184 -24.26 2.42 -5.91
C PRO A 184 -25.17 2.69 -7.11
N ALA A 185 -25.21 3.94 -7.62
CA ALA A 185 -26.04 4.28 -8.76
C ALA A 185 -25.64 3.53 -10.07
N GLU A 186 -24.38 3.17 -10.20
CA GLU A 186 -23.88 2.40 -11.35
C GLU A 186 -22.76 1.44 -10.94
N ILE A 187 -22.68 0.30 -11.62
CA ILE A 187 -21.60 -0.67 -11.42
C ILE A 187 -20.91 -0.94 -12.75
N LEU A 188 -19.60 -0.75 -12.76
CA LEU A 188 -18.74 -1.01 -13.88
C LEU A 188 -18.24 -2.45 -13.84
N TYR A 189 -18.45 -3.19 -14.90
CA TYR A 189 -18.06 -4.59 -15.06
C TYR A 189 -17.02 -4.78 -16.15
N ASP A 190 -16.22 -5.81 -16.03
CA ASP A 190 -15.53 -6.37 -17.20
C ASP A 190 -16.52 -7.07 -18.13
N ARG A 191 -16.08 -7.35 -19.36
CA ARG A 191 -16.90 -8.05 -20.37
C ARG A 191 -16.93 -9.55 -20.12
N MET A 192 -17.39 -9.96 -18.94
CA MET A 192 -17.60 -11.37 -18.64
C MET A 192 -18.95 -11.86 -19.18
N LYS A 193 -19.06 -13.14 -19.52
CA LYS A 193 -20.31 -13.75 -20.06
C LYS A 193 -21.51 -13.62 -19.13
N THR A 194 -21.30 -13.53 -17.82
CA THR A 194 -22.38 -13.27 -16.86
C THR A 194 -22.93 -11.84 -16.91
N VAL A 195 -22.24 -10.92 -17.57
CA VAL A 195 -22.65 -9.52 -17.71
C VAL A 195 -23.09 -9.21 -19.12
N VAL A 196 -22.33 -9.66 -20.12
CA VAL A 196 -22.56 -9.36 -21.54
C VAL A 196 -22.88 -10.66 -22.27
N ASP A 197 -24.08 -10.75 -22.82
CA ASP A 197 -24.49 -11.88 -23.67
C ASP A 197 -23.84 -11.80 -25.04
N ARG A 198 -23.91 -10.62 -25.67
CA ARG A 198 -23.29 -10.37 -26.97
C ARG A 198 -22.97 -8.89 -27.15
N GLU A 199 -22.02 -8.63 -28.02
CA GLU A 199 -21.70 -7.30 -28.53
C GLU A 199 -22.00 -7.28 -30.02
N ALA A 200 -22.68 -6.23 -30.49
CA ALA A 200 -22.88 -6.04 -31.91
C ALA A 200 -21.54 -5.80 -32.62
N PRO A 201 -21.38 -6.25 -33.87
CA PRO A 201 -20.19 -5.99 -34.67
C PRO A 201 -19.81 -4.50 -34.67
N GLN A 202 -18.51 -4.22 -34.83
CA GLN A 202 -18.00 -2.84 -34.86
C GLN A 202 -18.48 -2.04 -36.12
N ASP A 203 -18.97 -2.77 -37.13
CA ASP A 203 -19.43 -2.23 -38.40
C ASP A 203 -20.96 -2.39 -38.50
N GLY A 204 -21.69 -1.28 -38.72
CA GLY A 204 -23.12 -1.29 -38.90
C GLY A 204 -23.90 -0.30 -38.02
N PRO A 205 -25.23 -0.17 -38.17
CA PRO A 205 -26.04 0.79 -37.42
C PRO A 205 -26.09 0.55 -35.91
N GLU A 206 -25.76 -0.66 -35.46
CA GLU A 206 -25.69 -1.03 -34.03
C GLU A 206 -24.24 -1.16 -33.53
N ALA A 207 -23.27 -0.56 -34.21
CA ALA A 207 -21.86 -0.72 -33.90
C ALA A 207 -21.55 -0.46 -32.40
N GLY A 208 -20.95 -1.46 -31.74
CA GLY A 208 -20.59 -1.39 -30.34
C GLY A 208 -21.76 -1.45 -29.35
N HIS A 209 -22.99 -1.77 -29.79
CA HIS A 209 -24.11 -1.98 -28.86
C HIS A 209 -23.90 -3.24 -28.03
N ILE A 210 -24.03 -3.09 -26.70
CA ILE A 210 -23.84 -4.18 -25.72
C ILE A 210 -25.20 -4.71 -25.32
N VAL A 211 -25.42 -6.00 -25.54
CA VAL A 211 -26.58 -6.72 -25.01
C VAL A 211 -26.19 -7.34 -23.67
N TYR A 212 -26.75 -6.80 -22.60
CA TYR A 212 -26.53 -7.29 -21.26
C TYR A 212 -27.31 -8.57 -20.98
N ASN A 213 -26.78 -9.42 -20.11
CA ASN A 213 -27.49 -10.59 -19.64
C ASN A 213 -28.80 -10.17 -18.93
N ARG A 214 -29.92 -10.78 -19.35
CA ARG A 214 -31.26 -10.43 -18.88
C ARG A 214 -31.41 -10.58 -17.38
N THR A 215 -30.92 -11.65 -16.80
CA THR A 215 -30.99 -11.91 -15.35
C THR A 215 -30.24 -10.85 -14.55
N LEU A 216 -29.07 -10.42 -15.04
CA LEU A 216 -28.33 -9.32 -14.41
C LEU A 216 -29.09 -7.99 -14.50
N VAL A 217 -29.73 -7.70 -15.64
CA VAL A 217 -30.52 -6.47 -15.82
C VAL A 217 -31.74 -6.45 -14.89
N GLU A 218 -32.43 -7.57 -14.74
CA GLU A 218 -33.56 -7.72 -13.82
C GLU A 218 -33.14 -7.52 -12.36
N PHE A 219 -32.01 -8.12 -11.98
CA PHE A 219 -31.41 -7.94 -10.66
C PHE A 219 -30.96 -6.48 -10.43
N ALA A 220 -30.32 -5.86 -11.40
CA ALA A 220 -29.90 -4.46 -11.33
C ALA A 220 -31.08 -3.50 -11.15
N ARG A 221 -32.18 -3.75 -11.88
CA ARG A 221 -33.43 -3.00 -11.73
C ARG A 221 -34.02 -3.15 -10.33
N HIS A 222 -34.03 -4.37 -9.80
CA HIS A 222 -34.53 -4.63 -8.43
C HIS A 222 -33.74 -3.85 -7.38
N HIS A 223 -32.42 -3.78 -7.51
CA HIS A 223 -31.55 -3.07 -6.56
C HIS A 223 -31.33 -1.58 -6.90
N GLY A 224 -31.89 -1.07 -8.00
CA GLY A 224 -31.86 0.34 -8.37
C GLY A 224 -30.52 0.85 -8.90
N TYR A 225 -29.71 -0.01 -9.54
CA TYR A 225 -28.45 0.43 -10.16
C TYR A 225 -28.39 0.17 -11.67
N LEU A 226 -27.48 0.88 -12.37
CA LEU A 226 -27.24 0.69 -13.80
C LEU A 226 -25.98 -0.15 -14.02
N PRO A 227 -26.07 -1.32 -14.68
CA PRO A 227 -24.89 -2.08 -15.08
C PRO A 227 -24.21 -1.38 -16.28
N LYS A 228 -22.88 -1.25 -16.20
CA LYS A 228 -22.04 -0.70 -17.26
C LYS A 228 -20.89 -1.65 -17.57
N ALA A 229 -20.76 -2.08 -18.82
CA ALA A 229 -19.60 -2.83 -19.28
C ALA A 229 -18.47 -1.88 -19.69
N CYS A 230 -17.23 -2.24 -19.36
CA CYS A 230 -16.05 -1.51 -19.82
C CYS A 230 -15.95 -1.51 -21.34
N LYS A 231 -15.57 -0.36 -21.93
CA LYS A 231 -15.25 -0.31 -23.37
C LYS A 231 -14.02 -1.16 -23.65
N ALA A 232 -14.05 -1.90 -24.80
CA ALA A 232 -12.90 -2.69 -25.25
C ALA A 232 -11.64 -1.81 -25.32
N TYR A 233 -10.49 -2.40 -25.03
CA TYR A 233 -9.16 -1.76 -25.13
C TYR A 233 -8.90 -0.51 -24.28
N ARG A 234 -9.74 -0.16 -23.30
CA ARG A 234 -9.47 0.90 -22.33
C ARG A 234 -9.12 0.32 -20.95
N ALA A 235 -7.99 -0.33 -20.84
CA ALA A 235 -7.44 -0.86 -19.57
C ALA A 235 -7.31 0.22 -18.49
N LYS A 236 -7.13 1.49 -18.87
CA LYS A 236 -6.98 2.64 -17.94
C LYS A 236 -8.22 2.94 -17.09
N THR A 237 -9.41 2.42 -17.41
CA THR A 237 -10.63 2.60 -16.60
C THR A 237 -10.69 1.69 -15.37
N LYS A 238 -9.85 0.65 -15.30
CA LYS A 238 -9.81 -0.36 -14.23
C LYS A 238 -8.80 -0.11 -13.10
N GLY A 239 -8.02 0.95 -13.13
CA GLY A 239 -6.98 1.23 -12.13
C GLY A 239 -7.45 1.29 -10.67
N LYS A 240 -8.78 1.34 -10.43
CA LYS A 240 -9.37 1.32 -9.09
C LYS A 240 -9.37 -0.06 -8.43
N VAL A 241 -9.37 -1.14 -9.23
CA VAL A 241 -9.47 -2.54 -8.76
C VAL A 241 -8.11 -3.23 -8.67
N GLU A 242 -7.13 -2.81 -9.47
CA GLU A 242 -5.80 -3.44 -9.51
C GLU A 242 -5.05 -3.35 -8.16
N ARG A 243 -5.14 -2.20 -7.47
CA ARG A 243 -4.51 -2.03 -6.14
C ARG A 243 -5.10 -2.91 -5.06
N PRO A 244 -6.44 -3.02 -4.89
CA PRO A 244 -7.04 -3.97 -3.98
C PRO A 244 -6.63 -5.41 -4.25
N PHE A 245 -6.56 -5.86 -5.49
CA PHE A 245 -6.12 -7.21 -5.82
C PHE A 245 -4.66 -7.47 -5.45
N ARG A 246 -3.80 -6.50 -5.73
CA ARG A 246 -2.41 -6.58 -5.31
C ARG A 246 -2.29 -6.67 -3.78
N TYR A 247 -3.02 -5.83 -3.04
CA TYR A 247 -3.06 -5.87 -1.58
C TYR A 247 -3.53 -7.24 -1.06
N ILE A 248 -4.63 -7.78 -1.62
CA ILE A 248 -5.15 -9.08 -1.20
C ILE A 248 -4.14 -10.20 -1.51
N ARG A 249 -3.50 -10.17 -2.67
CA ARG A 249 -2.48 -11.15 -3.04
C ARG A 249 -1.27 -11.11 -2.11
N GLU A 250 -0.71 -9.93 -1.87
CA GLU A 250 0.53 -9.76 -1.13
C GLU A 250 0.34 -9.80 0.40
N ASP A 251 -0.81 -9.35 0.90
CA ASP A 251 -1.05 -9.19 2.33
C ASP A 251 -1.93 -10.29 2.93
N PHE A 252 -2.96 -10.73 2.21
CA PHE A 252 -3.89 -11.75 2.70
C PHE A 252 -3.52 -13.15 2.22
N PHE A 253 -3.29 -13.35 0.91
CA PHE A 253 -3.20 -14.67 0.31
C PHE A 253 -1.79 -15.28 0.38
N LEU A 254 -0.76 -14.49 0.03
CA LEU A 254 0.61 -14.97 -0.06
C LEU A 254 1.13 -15.48 1.28
N GLY A 255 1.68 -16.69 1.28
CA GLY A 255 2.31 -17.30 2.46
C GLY A 255 1.35 -17.70 3.57
N ARG A 256 0.04 -17.83 3.29
CA ARG A 256 -0.96 -18.44 4.18
C ARG A 256 -1.30 -19.84 3.74
N SER A 257 -1.69 -20.65 4.72
CA SER A 257 -2.34 -21.94 4.50
C SER A 257 -3.86 -21.77 4.62
N PHE A 258 -4.61 -22.46 3.79
CA PHE A 258 -6.07 -22.44 3.78
C PHE A 258 -6.61 -23.86 4.02
N ARG A 259 -7.76 -23.94 4.65
CA ARG A 259 -8.47 -25.17 4.94
C ARG A 259 -9.89 -25.09 4.41
#